data_84207adbe4720e47d5a8c3a72fab2472
#
_entry.id   84207adbe4720e47d5a8c3a72fab2472
#
_cell.length_a   1.000
_cell.length_b   1.000
_cell.length_c   1.000
_cell.angle_alpha   90.00
_cell.angle_beta   90.00
_cell.angle_gamma   90.00
#
_symmetry.space_group_name_H-M   'P 1'
#
loop_
_entity.id
_entity.type
_entity.pdbx_description
1 polymer ?
#
loop_
_entity_poly.entity_id
_entity_poly.type
_entity_poly.pdbx_seq_one_letter_code
_entity_poly.pdbx_strand_id
1 'polypeptide(L)'
;MKEKDEILAKTDGGLDIFVHYLGKECLRKKFRSHMREDDKHPSCKLYRNQALDGRSYYYLHDFGDSRFSGDCFFVASQVLNINPSTDFVHLLKMIDQDMCLGVFDRQTNRKAVRQTSPMSGMKSPDEENRQPHGVIAYQAQIKEFSDEELAYWASYGITEDTLDHFQVRSLRSCHFTKADGQQYCIYSTALTPSYGYFFQEDRGIKVYRPRSENRFLYAGELPSPYIFGLDQLPSRGNMLLITGGEKDVLSLSSHGFSAICFNSETAKIPHLVMDQLVKRFGKIVFVYDVDATGRRESAQRVEELQGHHPVSRIDLPLAGSKQEKDVSDYFLLGGTSDGLKTLIQQALNNNK
;
A
#
# COMPACT_ATOMS: atom_id res chain seq x y z
N MET A 1 36.91 -3.11 2.71
CA MET A 1 36.13 -2.59 1.58
C MET A 1 35.49 -1.30 2.03
N LYS A 2 35.84 -0.17 1.43
CA LYS A 2 35.46 1.18 1.87
C LYS A 2 33.94 1.39 1.88
N GLU A 3 33.25 0.81 0.90
CA GLU A 3 31.80 0.93 0.74
C GLU A 3 31.03 0.24 1.88
N LYS A 4 31.50 -0.94 2.34
CA LYS A 4 30.93 -1.64 3.49
C LYS A 4 31.00 -0.77 4.76
N ASP A 5 32.15 -0.15 5.01
CA ASP A 5 32.36 0.71 6.19
C ASP A 5 31.53 1.97 6.11
N GLU A 6 31.36 2.54 4.91
CA GLU A 6 30.51 3.71 4.67
C GLU A 6 29.02 3.39 4.88
N ILE A 7 28.55 2.24 4.42
CA ILE A 7 27.18 1.76 4.67
C ILE A 7 26.96 1.59 6.18
N LEU A 8 27.85 0.92 6.90
CA LEU A 8 27.72 0.75 8.34
C LEU A 8 27.72 2.10 9.10
N ALA A 9 28.55 3.04 8.67
CA ALA A 9 28.59 4.39 9.28
C ALA A 9 27.28 5.17 9.06
N LYS A 10 26.63 4.97 7.93
CA LYS A 10 25.35 5.61 7.58
C LYS A 10 24.13 4.93 8.18
N THR A 11 24.26 3.74 8.74
CA THR A 11 23.15 2.89 9.20
C THR A 11 23.26 2.49 10.68
N ASP A 12 23.84 3.38 11.52
CA ASP A 12 24.09 3.13 12.95
C ASP A 12 24.70 1.74 13.22
N GLY A 13 25.82 1.43 12.56
CA GLY A 13 26.48 0.14 12.71
C GLY A 13 25.66 -1.04 12.17
N GLY A 14 24.79 -0.80 11.22
CA GLY A 14 23.91 -1.79 10.59
C GLY A 14 22.56 -1.97 11.27
N LEU A 15 22.24 -1.20 12.34
CA LEU A 15 20.94 -1.29 13.00
C LEU A 15 19.81 -0.95 12.03
N ASP A 16 19.95 0.12 11.25
CA ASP A 16 18.93 0.54 10.30
C ASP A 16 18.71 -0.51 9.19
N ILE A 17 19.74 -1.28 8.83
CA ILE A 17 19.63 -2.40 7.90
C ILE A 17 18.77 -3.51 8.50
N PHE A 18 18.97 -3.88 9.77
CA PHE A 18 18.10 -4.82 10.45
C PHE A 18 16.65 -4.34 10.51
N VAL A 19 16.44 -3.07 10.87
CA VAL A 19 15.10 -2.47 10.92
C VAL A 19 14.46 -2.43 9.53
N HIS A 20 15.24 -2.15 8.50
CA HIS A 20 14.76 -2.11 7.12
C HIS A 20 14.26 -3.48 6.64
N TYR A 21 15.05 -4.54 6.84
CA TYR A 21 14.73 -5.87 6.33
C TYR A 21 13.86 -6.72 7.25
N LEU A 22 13.93 -6.53 8.59
CA LEU A 22 13.17 -7.31 9.57
C LEU A 22 12.01 -6.53 10.22
N GLY A 23 11.91 -5.22 9.96
CA GLY A 23 10.94 -4.35 10.61
C GLY A 23 11.33 -3.98 12.05
N LYS A 24 10.57 -3.04 12.65
CA LYS A 24 10.82 -2.54 14.02
C LYS A 24 10.71 -3.61 15.11
N GLU A 25 10.12 -4.76 14.80
CA GLU A 25 10.01 -5.86 15.77
C GLU A 25 11.37 -6.41 16.21
N CYS A 26 12.40 -6.28 15.35
CA CYS A 26 13.77 -6.69 15.70
C CYS A 26 14.37 -5.90 16.86
N LEU A 27 13.82 -4.73 17.22
CA LEU A 27 14.23 -3.92 18.35
C LEU A 27 13.70 -4.41 19.71
N ARG A 28 12.75 -5.37 19.70
CA ARG A 28 12.22 -5.97 20.92
C ARG A 28 13.30 -6.83 21.60
N LYS A 29 13.16 -7.02 22.91
CA LYS A 29 14.08 -7.86 23.71
C LYS A 29 14.27 -9.25 23.13
N LYS A 30 13.22 -9.82 22.56
CA LYS A 30 13.20 -11.04 21.72
C LYS A 30 12.13 -10.90 20.65
N PHE A 31 12.36 -11.47 19.48
CA PHE A 31 11.42 -11.49 18.36
C PHE A 31 11.51 -12.83 17.62
N ARG A 32 10.55 -13.12 16.74
CA ARG A 32 10.53 -14.34 15.93
C ARG A 32 11.48 -14.21 14.76
N SER A 33 12.10 -15.32 14.37
CA SER A 33 12.92 -15.35 13.16
C SER A 33 12.04 -15.15 11.94
N HIS A 34 12.36 -14.15 11.13
CA HIS A 34 11.72 -13.93 9.84
C HIS A 34 12.34 -14.76 8.72
N MET A 35 13.43 -15.46 9.02
CA MET A 35 14.17 -16.32 8.10
C MET A 35 13.83 -17.81 8.27
N ARG A 36 12.96 -18.14 9.22
CA ARG A 36 12.47 -19.51 9.49
C ARG A 36 10.94 -19.53 9.49
N GLU A 37 10.37 -20.37 8.65
CA GLU A 37 8.90 -20.54 8.54
C GLU A 37 8.29 -21.21 9.78
N ASP A 38 9.07 -22.03 10.50
CA ASP A 38 8.63 -22.82 11.65
C ASP A 38 8.87 -22.16 13.02
N ASP A 39 9.36 -20.92 13.06
CA ASP A 39 9.63 -20.22 14.32
C ASP A 39 8.34 -19.80 15.05
N LYS A 40 7.89 -20.67 15.97
CA LYS A 40 6.66 -20.45 16.77
C LYS A 40 6.88 -19.58 18.00
N HIS A 41 8.13 -19.41 18.44
CA HIS A 41 8.48 -18.70 19.68
C HIS A 41 9.56 -17.64 19.43
N PRO A 42 9.51 -16.47 20.11
CA PRO A 42 10.54 -15.45 19.97
C PRO A 42 11.93 -15.97 20.36
N SER A 43 12.75 -16.28 19.36
CA SER A 43 14.09 -16.89 19.51
C SER A 43 15.22 -15.97 19.10
N CYS A 44 14.93 -14.86 18.41
CA CYS A 44 15.94 -13.93 17.90
C CYS A 44 16.17 -12.75 18.85
N LYS A 45 17.42 -12.26 18.88
CA LYS A 45 17.80 -11.05 19.60
C LYS A 45 18.94 -10.34 18.88
N LEU A 46 18.87 -9.00 18.80
CA LEU A 46 19.97 -8.15 18.37
C LEU A 46 20.91 -7.83 19.55
N TYR A 47 22.19 -7.96 19.31
CA TYR A 47 23.26 -7.58 20.23
C TYR A 47 24.04 -6.42 19.62
N ARG A 48 24.29 -5.40 20.43
CA ARG A 48 25.21 -4.31 20.12
C ARG A 48 26.60 -4.70 20.59
N ASN A 49 27.55 -4.73 19.67
CA ASN A 49 28.94 -5.01 19.95
C ASN A 49 29.79 -3.76 19.65
N GLN A 50 31.01 -3.74 20.17
CA GLN A 50 32.00 -2.71 19.83
C GLN A 50 33.19 -3.36 19.14
N ALA A 51 33.64 -2.78 18.04
CA ALA A 51 34.89 -3.11 17.40
C ALA A 51 36.07 -2.51 18.17
N LEU A 52 37.28 -2.99 17.90
CA LEU A 52 38.50 -2.51 18.52
C LEU A 52 38.76 -1.01 18.28
N ASP A 53 38.22 -0.45 17.23
CA ASP A 53 38.31 0.97 16.86
C ASP A 53 37.19 1.84 17.51
N GLY A 54 36.39 1.26 18.43
CA GLY A 54 35.33 1.94 19.16
C GLY A 54 34.01 2.04 18.39
N ARG A 55 33.93 1.65 17.13
CA ARG A 55 32.68 1.66 16.38
C ARG A 55 31.71 0.58 16.88
N SER A 56 30.44 0.93 16.99
CA SER A 56 29.39 -0.04 17.31
C SER A 56 28.91 -0.76 16.06
N TYR A 57 28.59 -2.03 16.19
CA TYR A 57 27.91 -2.81 15.17
C TYR A 57 26.90 -3.75 15.80
N TYR A 58 25.90 -4.16 15.03
CA TYR A 58 24.85 -5.04 15.52
C TYR A 58 24.99 -6.44 14.90
N TYR A 59 24.59 -7.44 15.69
CA TYR A 59 24.60 -8.85 15.31
C TYR A 59 23.33 -9.53 15.75
N LEU A 60 22.67 -10.22 14.85
CA LEU A 60 21.50 -11.05 15.12
C LEU A 60 21.95 -12.41 15.65
N HIS A 61 21.42 -12.81 16.79
CA HIS A 61 21.54 -14.16 17.30
C HIS A 61 20.17 -14.84 17.30
N ASP A 62 20.03 -15.94 16.53
CA ASP A 62 18.87 -16.82 16.59
C ASP A 62 19.21 -18.01 17.51
N PHE A 63 18.58 -18.06 18.69
CA PHE A 63 18.78 -19.12 19.66
C PHE A 63 18.05 -20.42 19.28
N GLY A 64 17.11 -20.36 18.35
CA GLY A 64 16.41 -21.54 17.84
C GLY A 64 17.20 -22.27 16.77
N ASP A 65 17.94 -21.53 15.94
CA ASP A 65 18.83 -22.12 14.91
C ASP A 65 19.97 -21.16 14.58
N SER A 66 21.18 -21.51 15.02
CA SER A 66 22.36 -20.66 14.83
C SER A 66 22.75 -20.40 13.37
N ARG A 67 22.25 -21.20 12.41
CA ARG A 67 22.47 -20.98 10.97
C ARG A 67 21.86 -19.69 10.47
N PHE A 68 20.87 -19.15 11.20
CA PHE A 68 20.22 -17.87 10.91
C PHE A 68 20.77 -16.71 11.74
N SER A 69 21.91 -16.91 12.42
CA SER A 69 22.61 -15.85 13.14
C SER A 69 23.63 -15.16 12.22
N GLY A 70 23.73 -13.83 12.27
CA GLY A 70 24.65 -13.11 11.40
C GLY A 70 24.66 -11.60 11.59
N ASP A 71 25.52 -10.92 10.84
CA ASP A 71 25.53 -9.47 10.74
C ASP A 71 24.38 -8.96 9.84
N CYS A 72 24.26 -7.64 9.73
CA CYS A 72 23.22 -7.02 8.92
C CYS A 72 23.32 -7.39 7.42
N PHE A 73 24.52 -7.63 6.91
CA PHE A 73 24.72 -8.06 5.53
C PHE A 73 24.28 -9.50 5.31
N PHE A 74 24.52 -10.37 6.28
CA PHE A 74 24.00 -11.73 6.24
C PHE A 74 22.46 -11.71 6.18
N VAL A 75 21.80 -10.96 7.06
CA VAL A 75 20.33 -10.87 7.07
C VAL A 75 19.82 -10.28 5.75
N ALA A 76 20.40 -9.18 5.27
CA ALA A 76 20.03 -8.62 3.98
C ALA A 76 20.22 -9.63 2.83
N SER A 77 21.29 -10.43 2.87
CA SER A 77 21.56 -11.45 1.85
C SER A 77 20.49 -12.55 1.81
N GLN A 78 19.98 -12.97 2.97
CA GLN A 78 18.89 -13.94 3.06
C GLN A 78 17.58 -13.36 2.53
N VAL A 79 17.24 -12.13 2.91
CA VAL A 79 16.00 -11.47 2.47
C VAL A 79 16.03 -11.18 0.97
N LEU A 80 17.18 -10.76 0.43
CA LEU A 80 17.36 -10.44 -0.99
C LEU A 80 17.65 -11.67 -1.87
N ASN A 81 17.84 -12.83 -1.25
CA ASN A 81 18.26 -14.07 -1.92
C ASN A 81 19.55 -13.88 -2.77
N ILE A 82 20.54 -13.19 -2.19
CA ILE A 82 21.84 -12.94 -2.81
C ILE A 82 22.90 -13.73 -2.05
N ASN A 83 23.75 -14.49 -2.77
CA ASN A 83 24.86 -15.21 -2.14
C ASN A 83 25.99 -14.24 -1.78
N PRO A 84 26.24 -13.95 -0.48
CA PRO A 84 27.25 -12.96 -0.10
C PRO A 84 28.69 -13.43 -0.36
N SER A 85 28.92 -14.72 -0.61
CA SER A 85 30.25 -15.25 -0.90
C SER A 85 30.68 -14.99 -2.34
N THR A 86 29.72 -14.90 -3.27
CA THR A 86 29.99 -14.67 -4.71
C THR A 86 29.65 -13.26 -5.14
N ASP A 87 28.62 -12.65 -4.54
CA ASP A 87 28.01 -11.42 -5.04
C ASP A 87 27.96 -10.30 -4.00
N PHE A 88 28.94 -10.23 -3.09
CA PHE A 88 28.93 -9.27 -1.98
C PHE A 88 28.86 -7.81 -2.44
N VAL A 89 29.55 -7.45 -3.53
CA VAL A 89 29.49 -6.08 -4.10
C VAL A 89 28.08 -5.77 -4.61
N HIS A 90 27.41 -6.75 -5.21
CA HIS A 90 26.02 -6.61 -5.63
C HIS A 90 25.09 -6.44 -4.42
N LEU A 91 25.28 -7.22 -3.36
CA LEU A 91 24.56 -7.06 -2.10
C LEU A 91 24.73 -5.65 -1.52
N LEU A 92 25.95 -5.11 -1.48
CA LEU A 92 26.19 -3.75 -1.00
C LEU A 92 25.50 -2.68 -1.86
N LYS A 93 25.48 -2.85 -3.19
CA LYS A 93 24.76 -1.96 -4.10
C LYS A 93 23.26 -2.03 -3.88
N MET A 94 22.72 -3.23 -3.67
CA MET A 94 21.30 -3.38 -3.36
C MET A 94 20.95 -2.69 -2.06
N ILE A 95 21.72 -2.88 -0.98
CA ILE A 95 21.49 -2.18 0.30
C ILE A 95 21.62 -0.66 0.13
N ASP A 96 22.61 -0.19 -0.61
CA ASP A 96 22.81 1.24 -0.90
C ASP A 96 21.60 1.83 -1.64
N GLN A 97 21.11 1.13 -2.66
CA GLN A 97 19.91 1.50 -3.41
C GLN A 97 18.67 1.43 -2.53
N ASP A 98 18.49 0.32 -1.81
CA ASP A 98 17.33 0.04 -0.96
C ASP A 98 17.12 1.11 0.12
N MET A 99 18.20 1.57 0.68
CA MET A 99 18.18 2.54 1.77
C MET A 99 18.55 3.96 1.33
N CYS A 100 18.74 4.18 0.01
CA CYS A 100 19.08 5.48 -0.59
C CYS A 100 20.31 6.13 0.10
N LEU A 101 21.37 5.35 0.38
CA LEU A 101 22.53 5.82 1.12
C LEU A 101 23.50 6.66 0.28
N GLY A 102 23.48 6.51 -1.05
CA GLY A 102 24.31 7.25 -1.99
C GLY A 102 25.80 6.94 -1.90
N VAL A 103 26.15 5.70 -1.53
CA VAL A 103 27.55 5.26 -1.39
C VAL A 103 28.17 4.97 -2.76
N PHE A 104 27.36 4.43 -3.68
CA PHE A 104 27.80 4.09 -5.05
C PHE A 104 27.51 5.17 -6.09
N ASP A 105 26.68 6.20 -5.80
CA ASP A 105 26.27 7.23 -6.75
C ASP A 105 27.37 8.25 -7.11
N ARG A 106 28.51 8.23 -6.44
CA ARG A 106 29.62 9.17 -6.68
C ARG A 106 30.29 9.04 -8.04
N GLN A 107 29.93 8.03 -8.86
CA GLN A 107 30.59 7.78 -10.16
C GLN A 107 29.78 8.22 -11.40
N THR A 108 28.53 8.66 -11.25
CA THR A 108 27.67 8.99 -12.41
C THR A 108 27.33 10.47 -12.60
N ASN A 109 27.77 11.39 -11.73
CA ASN A 109 27.47 12.81 -11.86
C ASN A 109 28.52 13.59 -12.65
N ARG A 110 28.69 13.25 -13.95
CA ARG A 110 29.23 14.18 -14.96
C ARG A 110 28.42 14.04 -16.24
N LYS A 111 27.24 14.65 -16.30
CA LYS A 111 26.54 15.22 -17.45
C LYS A 111 25.05 15.33 -17.15
N ALA A 112 24.63 16.40 -16.51
CA ALA A 112 23.24 16.84 -16.55
C ALA A 112 23.15 18.11 -17.38
N VAL A 113 22.50 18.00 -18.50
CA VAL A 113 22.13 19.11 -19.38
C VAL A 113 20.92 19.81 -18.79
N ARG A 114 21.03 21.15 -18.69
CA ARG A 114 19.96 22.10 -18.40
C ARG A 114 18.80 21.92 -19.39
N GLN A 115 17.56 21.88 -18.91
CA GLN A 115 16.43 22.42 -19.65
C GLN A 115 15.44 23.13 -18.72
N THR A 116 15.06 24.25 -19.20
CA THR A 116 14.36 25.43 -18.74
C THR A 116 12.90 25.21 -18.40
N SER A 117 12.44 25.95 -17.36
CA SER A 117 11.02 26.23 -17.04
C SER A 117 10.36 27.12 -18.13
N PRO A 118 9.03 27.15 -18.17
CA PRO A 118 8.37 28.43 -18.00
C PRO A 118 7.08 28.46 -17.12
N MET A 119 7.05 29.44 -16.28
CA MET A 119 6.02 30.43 -15.89
C MET A 119 4.53 30.05 -15.70
N SER A 120 4.11 30.28 -14.49
CA SER A 120 2.97 31.01 -13.91
C SER A 120 1.63 31.09 -14.65
N GLY A 121 0.55 30.83 -13.90
CA GLY A 121 -0.80 31.25 -14.21
C GLY A 121 -1.85 30.86 -13.18
N MET A 122 -2.23 31.78 -12.32
CA MET A 122 -3.47 32.00 -11.58
C MET A 122 -4.12 30.85 -10.79
N LYS A 123 -4.14 31.04 -9.48
CA LYS A 123 -4.91 30.32 -8.47
C LYS A 123 -6.36 30.72 -8.48
N SER A 124 -7.29 29.79 -8.34
CA SER A 124 -8.66 29.98 -7.90
C SER A 124 -8.90 29.24 -6.58
N PRO A 125 -9.76 29.76 -5.69
CA PRO A 125 -9.87 29.31 -4.31
C PRO A 125 -10.97 28.25 -4.19
N ASP A 126 -10.58 26.96 -4.10
CA ASP A 126 -11.39 25.86 -3.57
C ASP A 126 -10.52 24.58 -3.50
N GLU A 127 -9.44 24.64 -2.70
CA GLU A 127 -8.56 23.50 -2.46
C GLU A 127 -8.67 23.06 -1.00
N GLU A 128 -9.70 22.30 -0.68
CA GLU A 128 -9.70 21.42 0.50
C GLU A 128 -9.92 19.96 0.11
N ASN A 129 -9.01 19.45 -0.74
CA ASN A 129 -8.79 18.02 -0.87
C ASN A 129 -7.26 17.80 -0.95
N ARG A 130 -6.62 17.87 0.24
CA ARG A 130 -5.16 17.81 0.34
C ARG A 130 -4.64 16.46 -0.11
N GLN A 131 -4.07 16.42 -1.32
CA GLN A 131 -2.99 15.48 -1.61
C GLN A 131 -1.91 15.66 -0.53
N PRO A 132 -1.24 14.61 -0.05
CA PRO A 132 -0.12 14.76 0.87
C PRO A 132 0.90 15.70 0.23
N HIS A 133 1.04 16.90 0.77
CA HIS A 133 1.97 17.89 0.26
C HIS A 133 3.37 17.30 0.21
N GLY A 134 3.95 17.21 -0.97
CA GLY A 134 5.37 17.05 -1.12
C GLY A 134 5.93 16.03 -2.10
N VAL A 135 5.18 15.07 -2.63
CA VAL A 135 5.73 14.13 -3.62
C VAL A 135 5.33 14.57 -5.02
N ILE A 136 6.32 14.94 -5.87
CA ILE A 136 6.07 15.43 -7.23
C ILE A 136 6.23 14.30 -8.25
N ALA A 137 7.22 13.43 -8.08
CA ALA A 137 7.56 12.39 -9.04
C ALA A 137 7.82 11.05 -8.38
N TYR A 138 7.64 9.98 -9.13
CA TYR A 138 7.96 8.64 -8.70
C TYR A 138 8.56 7.81 -9.84
N GLN A 139 9.27 6.74 -9.45
CA GLN A 139 9.73 5.69 -10.34
C GLN A 139 9.46 4.34 -9.68
N ALA A 140 8.51 3.59 -10.21
CA ALA A 140 8.15 2.28 -9.71
C ALA A 140 8.88 1.17 -10.49
N GLN A 141 9.41 0.19 -9.78
CA GLN A 141 9.88 -1.06 -10.36
C GLN A 141 8.82 -2.13 -10.09
N ILE A 142 8.17 -2.58 -11.14
CA ILE A 142 7.15 -3.62 -11.10
C ILE A 142 7.84 -4.99 -11.08
N LYS A 143 7.22 -5.96 -10.43
CA LYS A 143 7.58 -7.38 -10.48
C LYS A 143 6.32 -8.22 -10.67
N GLU A 144 6.49 -9.45 -11.09
CA GLU A 144 5.41 -10.43 -11.06
C GLU A 144 4.95 -10.67 -9.63
N PHE A 145 3.65 -10.96 -9.46
CA PHE A 145 3.13 -11.37 -8.16
C PHE A 145 3.77 -12.70 -7.74
N SER A 146 4.17 -12.82 -6.48
CA SER A 146 4.53 -14.12 -5.92
C SER A 146 3.27 -14.90 -5.52
N ASP A 147 3.44 -16.23 -5.33
CA ASP A 147 2.33 -17.09 -4.90
C ASP A 147 1.72 -16.62 -3.57
N GLU A 148 2.55 -16.12 -2.64
CA GLU A 148 2.08 -15.59 -1.35
C GLU A 148 1.30 -14.27 -1.52
N GLU A 149 1.71 -13.43 -2.47
CA GLU A 149 0.99 -12.20 -2.79
C GLU A 149 -0.35 -12.51 -3.45
N LEU A 150 -0.39 -13.47 -4.38
CA LEU A 150 -1.65 -13.94 -4.98
C LEU A 150 -2.55 -14.60 -3.94
N ALA A 151 -2.00 -15.42 -3.03
CA ALA A 151 -2.75 -16.01 -1.92
C ALA A 151 -3.33 -14.95 -0.98
N TYR A 152 -2.58 -13.87 -0.70
CA TYR A 152 -3.08 -12.72 0.06
C TYR A 152 -4.31 -12.09 -0.60
N TRP A 153 -4.26 -11.79 -1.90
CA TRP A 153 -5.39 -11.22 -2.62
C TRP A 153 -6.56 -12.21 -2.74
N ALA A 154 -6.27 -13.47 -3.02
CA ALA A 154 -7.27 -14.55 -3.11
C ALA A 154 -8.02 -14.76 -1.78
N SER A 155 -7.39 -14.49 -0.62
CA SER A 155 -8.07 -14.59 0.67
C SER A 155 -9.25 -13.62 0.80
N TYR A 156 -9.27 -12.52 0.05
CA TYR A 156 -10.37 -11.56 -0.05
C TYR A 156 -11.27 -11.82 -1.27
N GLY A 157 -11.10 -12.98 -1.93
CA GLY A 157 -11.81 -13.33 -3.17
C GLY A 157 -11.32 -12.55 -4.40
N ILE A 158 -10.21 -11.84 -4.32
CA ILE A 158 -9.66 -11.04 -5.42
C ILE A 158 -8.80 -11.91 -6.31
N THR A 159 -9.16 -11.97 -7.60
CA THR A 159 -8.46 -12.77 -8.60
C THR A 159 -7.35 -11.98 -9.29
N GLU A 160 -6.40 -12.69 -9.92
CA GLU A 160 -5.34 -12.08 -10.71
C GLU A 160 -5.91 -11.28 -11.89
N ASP A 161 -6.95 -11.80 -12.58
CA ASP A 161 -7.66 -11.08 -13.64
C ASP A 161 -8.23 -9.74 -13.14
N THR A 162 -8.76 -9.72 -11.91
CA THR A 162 -9.24 -8.46 -11.30
C THR A 162 -8.10 -7.49 -11.04
N LEU A 163 -6.98 -7.98 -10.49
CA LEU A 163 -5.81 -7.13 -10.26
C LEU A 163 -5.31 -6.51 -11.58
N ASP A 164 -5.23 -7.31 -12.64
CA ASP A 164 -4.82 -6.83 -13.96
C ASP A 164 -5.81 -5.81 -14.53
N HIS A 165 -7.12 -6.12 -14.48
CA HIS A 165 -8.18 -5.24 -14.97
C HIS A 165 -8.18 -3.86 -14.30
N PHE A 166 -7.86 -3.80 -13.00
CA PHE A 166 -7.76 -2.55 -12.23
C PHE A 166 -6.36 -1.94 -12.20
N GLN A 167 -5.44 -2.42 -13.03
CA GLN A 167 -4.06 -1.93 -13.11
C GLN A 167 -3.35 -1.96 -11.74
N VAL A 168 -3.60 -3.02 -10.96
CA VAL A 168 -2.86 -3.29 -9.71
C VAL A 168 -1.62 -4.09 -10.05
N ARG A 169 -0.47 -3.64 -9.57
CA ARG A 169 0.82 -4.31 -9.84
C ARG A 169 1.56 -4.56 -8.54
N SER A 170 2.26 -5.69 -8.46
CA SER A 170 3.23 -5.93 -7.40
C SER A 170 4.48 -5.09 -7.65
N LEU A 171 4.97 -4.42 -6.60
CA LEU A 171 6.14 -3.57 -6.70
C LEU A 171 7.36 -4.29 -6.13
N ARG A 172 8.50 -4.15 -6.79
CA ARG A 172 9.81 -4.44 -6.23
C ARG A 172 10.27 -3.28 -5.36
N SER A 173 10.16 -2.06 -5.90
CA SER A 173 10.48 -0.81 -5.22
C SER A 173 9.71 0.35 -5.81
N CYS A 174 9.63 1.45 -5.06
CA CYS A 174 9.16 2.72 -5.58
C CYS A 174 10.01 3.87 -5.01
N HIS A 175 10.63 4.63 -5.89
CA HIS A 175 11.41 5.81 -5.58
C HIS A 175 10.51 7.04 -5.67
N PHE A 176 10.61 7.93 -4.70
CA PHE A 176 9.81 9.14 -4.62
C PHE A 176 10.71 10.36 -4.54
N THR A 177 10.36 11.41 -5.29
CA THR A 177 11.02 12.72 -5.22
C THR A 177 10.03 13.73 -4.70
N LYS A 178 10.36 14.39 -3.59
CA LYS A 178 9.54 15.45 -2.99
C LYS A 178 9.72 16.79 -3.70
N ALA A 179 8.83 17.74 -3.40
CA ALA A 179 8.89 19.10 -3.93
C ALA A 179 10.19 19.84 -3.61
N ASP A 180 10.80 19.52 -2.47
CA ASP A 180 12.09 20.07 -2.01
C ASP A 180 13.31 19.37 -2.60
N GLY A 181 13.09 18.39 -3.51
CA GLY A 181 14.14 17.57 -4.12
C GLY A 181 14.63 16.40 -3.26
N GLN A 182 14.12 16.26 -2.02
CA GLN A 182 14.46 15.10 -1.20
C GLN A 182 13.90 13.83 -1.83
N GLN A 183 14.72 12.79 -1.85
CA GLN A 183 14.33 11.48 -2.37
C GLN A 183 14.24 10.45 -1.24
N TYR A 184 13.30 9.53 -1.37
CA TYR A 184 13.22 8.33 -0.54
C TYR A 184 12.69 7.17 -1.36
N CYS A 185 12.97 5.96 -0.91
CA CYS A 185 12.54 4.74 -1.57
C CYS A 185 11.83 3.81 -0.61
N ILE A 186 10.89 3.05 -1.13
CA ILE A 186 10.29 1.91 -0.43
C ILE A 186 10.60 0.65 -1.22
N TYR A 187 10.75 -0.45 -0.50
CA TYR A 187 10.97 -1.78 -1.06
C TYR A 187 9.87 -2.72 -0.60
N SER A 188 9.47 -3.57 -1.51
CA SER A 188 8.58 -4.68 -1.22
C SER A 188 9.41 -5.86 -0.74
N THR A 189 9.06 -6.39 0.41
CA THR A 189 9.63 -7.62 0.95
C THR A 189 8.50 -8.60 1.26
N ALA A 190 8.82 -9.87 1.51
CA ALA A 190 7.81 -10.84 1.95
C ALA A 190 7.06 -10.37 3.23
N LEU A 191 7.75 -9.61 4.10
CA LEU A 191 7.16 -9.08 5.34
C LEU A 191 6.34 -7.81 5.12
N THR A 192 6.76 -6.96 4.19
CA THR A 192 6.09 -5.69 3.87
C THR A 192 5.84 -5.58 2.37
N PRO A 193 4.94 -6.42 1.83
CA PRO A 193 4.59 -6.36 0.42
C PRO A 193 4.03 -4.99 0.07
N SER A 194 4.30 -4.53 -1.14
CA SER A 194 3.86 -3.23 -1.64
C SER A 194 3.22 -3.40 -3.01
N TYR A 195 2.05 -2.81 -3.17
CA TYR A 195 1.26 -2.88 -4.40
C TYR A 195 0.99 -1.48 -4.91
N GLY A 196 1.04 -1.28 -6.22
CA GLY A 196 0.70 -0.01 -6.87
C GLY A 196 -0.67 -0.07 -7.50
N TYR A 197 -1.54 0.89 -7.16
CA TYR A 197 -2.73 1.24 -7.93
C TYR A 197 -2.30 2.32 -8.92
N PHE A 198 -2.27 2.02 -10.20
CA PHE A 198 -1.81 2.93 -11.24
C PHE A 198 -2.98 3.68 -11.87
N PHE A 199 -2.75 4.94 -12.21
CA PHE A 199 -3.74 5.84 -12.77
C PHE A 199 -3.20 6.54 -14.01
N GLN A 200 -4.09 6.83 -14.99
CA GLN A 200 -3.80 7.69 -16.12
C GLN A 200 -2.53 7.27 -16.89
N GLU A 201 -2.45 5.98 -17.27
CA GLU A 201 -1.28 5.45 -18.01
C GLU A 201 0.03 5.66 -17.23
N ASP A 202 0.03 5.27 -15.96
CA ASP A 202 1.17 5.31 -15.03
C ASP A 202 1.67 6.74 -14.68
N ARG A 203 0.87 7.79 -14.92
CA ARG A 203 1.24 9.14 -14.48
C ARG A 203 1.05 9.36 -12.99
N GLY A 204 0.14 8.62 -12.37
CA GLY A 204 -0.12 8.65 -10.93
C GLY A 204 -0.10 7.27 -10.29
N ILE A 205 0.30 7.20 -9.04
CA ILE A 205 0.31 5.97 -8.25
C ILE A 205 -0.17 6.21 -6.82
N LYS A 206 -1.02 5.30 -6.34
CA LYS A 206 -1.26 5.09 -4.90
C LYS A 206 -0.63 3.77 -4.51
N VAL A 207 0.37 3.81 -3.63
CA VAL A 207 1.02 2.58 -3.16
C VAL A 207 0.33 2.09 -1.91
N TYR A 208 -0.09 0.83 -1.92
CA TYR A 208 -0.69 0.12 -0.80
C TYR A 208 0.32 -0.82 -0.14
N ARG A 209 0.49 -0.68 1.16
CA ARG A 209 1.43 -1.44 1.99
C ARG A 209 0.68 -2.03 3.19
N PRO A 210 0.01 -3.19 3.05
CA PRO A 210 -0.94 -3.71 4.03
C PRO A 210 -0.35 -3.94 5.43
N ARG A 211 0.95 -4.25 5.50
CA ARG A 211 1.66 -4.59 6.76
C ARG A 211 2.54 -3.45 7.29
N SER A 212 2.49 -2.25 6.69
CA SER A 212 3.26 -1.08 7.12
C SER A 212 2.42 -0.12 7.97
N GLU A 213 3.06 0.64 8.87
CA GLU A 213 2.40 1.74 9.60
C GLU A 213 1.85 2.78 8.62
N ASN A 214 2.66 3.19 7.66
CA ASN A 214 2.25 4.06 6.56
C ASN A 214 1.70 3.19 5.42
N ARG A 215 0.42 2.82 5.53
CA ARG A 215 -0.23 1.90 4.60
C ARG A 215 -0.38 2.44 3.19
N PHE A 216 -0.47 3.76 3.03
CA PHE A 216 -0.68 4.39 1.73
C PHE A 216 0.33 5.50 1.48
N LEU A 217 0.88 5.51 0.27
CA LEU A 217 1.72 6.58 -0.26
C LEU A 217 1.17 7.01 -1.61
N TYR A 218 1.36 8.27 -1.96
CA TYR A 218 0.79 8.87 -3.16
C TYR A 218 1.88 9.61 -3.93
N ALA A 219 1.87 9.49 -5.26
CA ALA A 219 2.80 10.22 -6.11
C ALA A 219 2.26 10.42 -7.52
N GLY A 220 2.85 11.38 -8.25
CA GLY A 220 2.47 11.71 -9.61
C GLY A 220 1.11 12.38 -9.72
N GLU A 221 0.48 12.27 -10.88
CA GLU A 221 -0.80 12.88 -11.21
C GLU A 221 -1.96 11.92 -10.85
N LEU A 222 -2.60 12.16 -9.72
CA LEU A 222 -3.81 11.43 -9.36
C LEU A 222 -5.06 12.15 -9.89
N PRO A 223 -6.14 11.41 -10.23
CA PRO A 223 -7.37 12.02 -10.70
C PRO A 223 -8.01 12.92 -9.63
N SER A 224 -8.62 14.00 -10.07
CA SER A 224 -9.39 14.90 -9.20
C SER A 224 -10.79 15.11 -9.80
N PRO A 225 -11.87 14.68 -9.14
CA PRO A 225 -11.87 13.93 -7.87
C PRO A 225 -11.23 12.54 -8.01
N TYR A 226 -10.64 12.07 -6.92
CA TYR A 226 -10.11 10.70 -6.87
C TYR A 226 -11.27 9.70 -6.83
N ILE A 227 -11.37 8.86 -7.86
CA ILE A 227 -12.37 7.78 -7.94
C ILE A 227 -11.69 6.54 -8.51
N PHE A 228 -11.49 5.55 -7.67
CA PHE A 228 -10.96 4.26 -8.10
C PHE A 228 -12.08 3.35 -8.60
N GLY A 229 -11.85 2.68 -9.72
CA GLY A 229 -12.81 1.77 -10.34
C GLY A 229 -13.76 2.43 -11.34
N LEU A 230 -13.70 3.74 -11.55
CA LEU A 230 -14.61 4.46 -12.45
C LEU A 230 -14.48 4.01 -13.92
N ASP A 231 -13.25 3.80 -14.39
CA ASP A 231 -12.95 3.38 -15.76
C ASP A 231 -13.29 1.93 -16.03
N GLN A 232 -13.38 1.10 -14.98
CA GLN A 232 -13.74 -0.30 -15.03
C GLN A 232 -15.26 -0.54 -14.99
N LEU A 233 -16.04 0.51 -14.71
CA LEU A 233 -17.48 0.36 -14.67
C LEU A 233 -18.09 0.13 -16.07
N PRO A 234 -19.08 -0.77 -16.22
CA PRO A 234 -19.86 -0.89 -17.45
C PRO A 234 -20.57 0.41 -17.77
N SER A 235 -20.87 0.66 -19.03
CA SER A 235 -21.57 1.87 -19.50
C SER A 235 -22.93 2.08 -18.81
N ARG A 236 -23.61 1.00 -18.42
CA ARG A 236 -24.87 0.97 -17.69
C ARG A 236 -24.93 -0.24 -16.76
N GLY A 237 -25.67 -0.09 -15.64
CA GLY A 237 -25.94 -1.16 -14.69
C GLY A 237 -27.16 -0.88 -13.84
N ASN A 238 -27.66 -1.90 -13.15
CA ASN A 238 -28.82 -1.76 -12.27
C ASN A 238 -28.48 -1.12 -10.92
N MET A 239 -27.24 -1.31 -10.47
CA MET A 239 -26.78 -0.90 -9.16
C MET A 239 -25.28 -0.64 -9.15
N LEU A 240 -24.86 0.38 -8.42
CA LEU A 240 -23.45 0.70 -8.13
C LEU A 240 -23.24 0.68 -6.61
N LEU A 241 -22.17 0.04 -6.17
CA LEU A 241 -21.72 0.07 -4.78
C LEU A 241 -20.62 1.13 -4.63
N ILE A 242 -20.71 1.95 -3.58
CA ILE A 242 -19.65 2.89 -3.19
C ILE A 242 -19.10 2.43 -1.86
N THR A 243 -17.80 2.14 -1.80
CA THR A 243 -17.11 1.58 -0.64
C THR A 243 -15.99 2.45 -0.12
N GLY A 244 -15.37 2.06 1.01
CA GLY A 244 -14.37 2.85 1.73
C GLY A 244 -12.97 2.82 1.14
N GLY A 245 -12.61 1.79 0.35
CA GLY A 245 -11.26 1.62 -0.14
C GLY A 245 -11.11 0.78 -1.40
N GLU A 246 -9.92 0.83 -2.00
CA GLU A 246 -9.61 0.16 -3.25
C GLU A 246 -9.69 -1.38 -3.12
N LYS A 247 -9.22 -1.94 -1.99
CA LYS A 247 -9.29 -3.38 -1.73
C LYS A 247 -10.73 -3.89 -1.79
N ASP A 248 -11.67 -3.09 -1.28
CA ASP A 248 -13.09 -3.41 -1.28
C ASP A 248 -13.69 -3.38 -2.68
N VAL A 249 -13.29 -2.39 -3.49
CA VAL A 249 -13.69 -2.32 -4.90
C VAL A 249 -13.23 -3.57 -5.66
N LEU A 250 -11.97 -3.98 -5.46
CA LEU A 250 -11.42 -5.19 -6.07
C LEU A 250 -12.18 -6.45 -5.65
N SER A 251 -12.43 -6.59 -4.34
CA SER A 251 -13.18 -7.74 -3.80
C SER A 251 -14.60 -7.78 -4.36
N LEU A 252 -15.33 -6.67 -4.35
CA LEU A 252 -16.66 -6.57 -4.92
C LEU A 252 -16.68 -6.88 -6.41
N SER A 253 -15.72 -6.36 -7.18
CA SER A 253 -15.62 -6.62 -8.62
C SER A 253 -15.39 -8.10 -8.91
N SER A 254 -14.49 -8.75 -8.17
CA SER A 254 -14.26 -10.21 -8.29
C SER A 254 -15.52 -11.04 -7.98
N HIS A 255 -16.42 -10.50 -7.16
CA HIS A 255 -17.71 -11.13 -6.82
C HIS A 255 -18.87 -10.68 -7.73
N GLY A 256 -18.57 -9.98 -8.84
CA GLY A 256 -19.53 -9.62 -9.87
C GLY A 256 -20.37 -8.37 -9.58
N PHE A 257 -19.92 -7.51 -8.69
CA PHE A 257 -20.56 -6.22 -8.40
C PHE A 257 -19.85 -5.07 -9.11
N SER A 258 -20.62 -4.09 -9.59
CA SER A 258 -20.06 -2.79 -10.01
C SER A 258 -19.76 -1.97 -8.76
N ALA A 259 -18.52 -1.57 -8.56
CA ALA A 259 -18.10 -0.84 -7.37
C ALA A 259 -17.05 0.25 -7.68
N ILE A 260 -17.07 1.31 -6.90
CA ILE A 260 -16.05 2.36 -6.86
C ILE A 260 -15.75 2.76 -5.42
N CYS A 261 -14.62 3.45 -5.22
CA CYS A 261 -14.40 4.21 -3.99
C CYS A 261 -13.80 5.59 -4.29
N PHE A 262 -14.02 6.52 -3.36
CA PHE A 262 -13.29 7.78 -3.29
C PHE A 262 -12.02 7.59 -2.46
N ASN A 263 -11.19 8.64 -2.36
CA ASN A 263 -9.90 8.53 -1.64
C ASN A 263 -10.06 8.15 -0.14
N SER A 264 -11.19 8.47 0.45
CA SER A 264 -11.59 8.07 1.81
C SER A 264 -13.09 8.17 1.97
N GLU A 265 -13.66 7.54 3.00
CA GLU A 265 -15.07 7.63 3.36
C GLU A 265 -15.50 9.07 3.72
N THR A 266 -14.55 9.89 4.21
CA THR A 266 -14.78 11.30 4.54
C THR A 266 -14.70 12.24 3.34
N ALA A 267 -14.31 11.74 2.16
CA ALA A 267 -14.21 12.57 0.96
C ALA A 267 -15.59 13.11 0.55
N LYS A 268 -15.64 14.39 0.22
CA LYS A 268 -16.85 14.99 -0.36
C LYS A 268 -17.09 14.44 -1.76
N ILE A 269 -18.32 14.05 -2.04
CA ILE A 269 -18.73 13.54 -3.36
C ILE A 269 -19.34 14.69 -4.15
N PRO A 270 -18.75 15.12 -5.28
CA PRO A 270 -19.33 16.19 -6.09
C PRO A 270 -20.71 15.78 -6.66
N HIS A 271 -21.70 16.65 -6.56
CA HIS A 271 -23.04 16.39 -7.10
C HIS A 271 -23.03 16.03 -8.59
N LEU A 272 -22.18 16.69 -9.38
CA LEU A 272 -22.04 16.40 -10.82
C LEU A 272 -21.60 14.94 -11.08
N VAL A 273 -20.72 14.40 -10.24
CA VAL A 273 -20.30 12.99 -10.31
C VAL A 273 -21.48 12.08 -9.99
N MET A 274 -22.24 12.39 -8.94
CA MET A 274 -23.43 11.61 -8.57
C MET A 274 -24.49 11.65 -9.68
N ASP A 275 -24.74 12.80 -10.31
CA ASP A 275 -25.65 12.92 -11.45
C ASP A 275 -25.27 12.00 -12.62
N GLN A 276 -23.96 11.89 -12.90
CA GLN A 276 -23.45 11.02 -13.95
C GLN A 276 -23.61 9.53 -13.57
N LEU A 277 -23.28 9.18 -12.33
CA LEU A 277 -23.37 7.80 -11.83
C LEU A 277 -24.84 7.33 -11.79
N VAL A 278 -25.78 8.17 -11.33
CA VAL A 278 -27.20 7.82 -11.29
C VAL A 278 -27.80 7.64 -12.69
N LYS A 279 -27.32 8.39 -13.70
CA LYS A 279 -27.71 8.18 -15.09
C LYS A 279 -27.24 6.82 -15.66
N ARG A 280 -26.13 6.29 -15.14
CA ARG A 280 -25.56 4.99 -15.54
C ARG A 280 -26.17 3.85 -14.76
N PHE A 281 -26.45 4.04 -13.47
CA PHE A 281 -26.91 3.01 -12.53
C PHE A 281 -28.22 3.44 -11.88
N GLY A 282 -29.22 2.58 -11.91
CA GLY A 282 -30.54 2.90 -11.36
C GLY A 282 -30.59 3.08 -9.84
N LYS A 283 -29.58 2.55 -9.12
CA LYS A 283 -29.47 2.61 -7.66
C LYS A 283 -28.01 2.75 -7.24
N ILE A 284 -27.74 3.50 -6.20
CA ILE A 284 -26.42 3.63 -5.59
C ILE A 284 -26.52 3.22 -4.12
N VAL A 285 -25.63 2.33 -3.69
CA VAL A 285 -25.62 1.80 -2.32
C VAL A 285 -24.25 2.02 -1.71
N PHE A 286 -24.21 2.72 -0.57
CA PHE A 286 -23.00 2.90 0.22
C PHE A 286 -22.76 1.64 1.09
N VAL A 287 -21.55 1.09 0.98
CA VAL A 287 -21.04 -0.07 1.74
C VAL A 287 -19.73 0.35 2.37
N TYR A 288 -19.82 1.18 3.39
CA TYR A 288 -18.65 1.67 4.14
C TYR A 288 -18.33 0.74 5.30
N ASP A 289 -17.20 0.98 5.95
CA ASP A 289 -16.79 0.22 7.13
C ASP A 289 -17.90 0.25 8.20
N VAL A 290 -18.08 -0.83 8.93
CA VAL A 290 -19.07 -0.89 10.03
C VAL A 290 -18.50 -0.36 11.36
N ASP A 291 -17.34 0.27 11.34
CA ASP A 291 -16.83 1.01 12.50
C ASP A 291 -17.60 2.35 12.70
N ALA A 292 -17.31 3.05 13.80
CA ALA A 292 -18.02 4.30 14.14
C ALA A 292 -17.87 5.38 13.05
N THR A 293 -16.73 5.44 12.37
CA THR A 293 -16.49 6.42 11.29
C THR A 293 -17.29 6.06 10.05
N GLY A 294 -17.16 4.85 9.53
CA GLY A 294 -17.85 4.43 8.31
C GLY A 294 -19.37 4.50 8.44
N ARG A 295 -19.93 4.10 9.61
CA ARG A 295 -21.37 4.24 9.87
C ARG A 295 -21.83 5.70 9.87
N ARG A 296 -21.08 6.61 10.49
CA ARG A 296 -21.39 8.04 10.50
C ARG A 296 -21.32 8.63 9.09
N GLU A 297 -20.22 8.38 8.39
CA GLU A 297 -19.99 8.94 7.06
C GLU A 297 -21.00 8.39 6.04
N SER A 298 -21.31 7.08 6.04
CA SER A 298 -22.33 6.52 5.14
C SER A 298 -23.72 7.09 5.42
N ALA A 299 -24.09 7.29 6.68
CA ALA A 299 -25.36 7.93 7.04
C ALA A 299 -25.41 9.38 6.54
N GLN A 300 -24.34 10.15 6.76
CA GLN A 300 -24.25 11.53 6.30
C GLN A 300 -24.31 11.63 4.77
N ARG A 301 -23.63 10.74 4.02
CA ARG A 301 -23.70 10.73 2.53
C ARG A 301 -25.11 10.45 2.05
N VAL A 302 -25.82 9.50 2.66
CA VAL A 302 -27.23 9.25 2.31
C VAL A 302 -28.09 10.46 2.62
N GLU A 303 -27.96 11.07 3.79
CA GLU A 303 -28.72 12.27 4.17
C GLU A 303 -28.50 13.44 3.18
N GLU A 304 -27.24 13.70 2.80
CA GLU A 304 -26.88 14.74 1.84
C GLU A 304 -27.44 14.51 0.43
N LEU A 305 -27.55 13.25 0.00
CA LEU A 305 -27.82 12.90 -1.39
C LEU A 305 -29.25 12.41 -1.65
N GLN A 306 -29.94 11.81 -0.67
CA GLN A 306 -31.25 11.17 -0.85
C GLN A 306 -32.36 12.11 -1.34
N GLY A 307 -32.23 13.40 -1.11
CA GLY A 307 -33.18 14.40 -1.62
C GLY A 307 -33.13 14.58 -3.14
N HIS A 308 -32.06 14.18 -3.79
CA HIS A 308 -31.79 14.37 -5.21
C HIS A 308 -31.47 13.07 -5.96
N HIS A 309 -31.06 12.02 -5.27
CA HIS A 309 -30.56 10.79 -5.87
C HIS A 309 -31.12 9.55 -5.17
N PRO A 310 -31.34 8.43 -5.90
CA PRO A 310 -31.78 7.15 -5.34
C PRO A 310 -30.59 6.42 -4.65
N VAL A 311 -30.22 6.91 -3.48
CA VAL A 311 -29.11 6.37 -2.68
C VAL A 311 -29.63 5.65 -1.45
N SER A 312 -28.91 4.65 -1.01
CA SER A 312 -29.14 3.87 0.21
C SER A 312 -27.81 3.48 0.84
N ARG A 313 -27.84 2.96 2.04
CA ARG A 313 -26.65 2.34 2.68
C ARG A 313 -27.02 0.99 3.27
N ILE A 314 -26.02 0.16 3.46
CA ILE A 314 -26.12 -1.08 4.23
C ILE A 314 -25.05 -1.12 5.30
N ASP A 315 -25.36 -1.78 6.41
CA ASP A 315 -24.38 -2.19 7.40
C ASP A 315 -24.17 -3.70 7.24
N LEU A 316 -22.90 -4.10 7.09
CA LEU A 316 -22.53 -5.51 7.01
C LEU A 316 -22.66 -6.17 8.39
N PRO A 317 -22.98 -7.47 8.48
CA PRO A 317 -23.08 -8.20 9.73
C PRO A 317 -21.69 -8.56 10.29
N LEU A 318 -20.87 -7.54 10.57
CA LEU A 318 -19.51 -7.67 11.08
C LEU A 318 -19.40 -6.99 12.45
N ALA A 319 -18.39 -7.40 13.23
CA ALA A 319 -18.18 -6.90 14.60
C ALA A 319 -17.76 -5.42 14.67
N GLY A 320 -17.29 -4.82 13.58
CA GLY A 320 -16.74 -3.45 13.54
C GLY A 320 -15.37 -3.32 14.20
N SER A 321 -14.67 -4.44 14.40
CA SER A 321 -13.31 -4.47 14.89
C SER A 321 -12.31 -4.11 13.77
N LYS A 322 -11.06 -3.89 14.12
CA LYS A 322 -10.01 -3.57 13.14
C LYS A 322 -9.84 -4.66 12.06
N GLN A 323 -10.21 -5.90 12.35
CA GLN A 323 -10.08 -7.07 11.47
C GLN A 323 -11.40 -7.48 10.80
N GLU A 324 -12.52 -6.85 11.18
CA GLU A 324 -13.86 -7.28 10.77
C GLU A 324 -14.74 -6.05 10.56
N LYS A 325 -14.49 -5.25 9.52
CA LYS A 325 -15.20 -3.99 9.35
C LYS A 325 -15.57 -3.63 7.93
N ASP A 326 -14.82 -4.10 6.94
CA ASP A 326 -15.04 -3.75 5.53
C ASP A 326 -15.63 -4.93 4.73
N VAL A 327 -16.04 -4.67 3.49
CA VAL A 327 -16.67 -5.70 2.65
C VAL A 327 -15.67 -6.77 2.22
N SER A 328 -14.40 -6.47 2.15
CA SER A 328 -13.37 -7.48 1.90
C SER A 328 -13.26 -8.43 3.09
N ASP A 329 -13.35 -7.92 4.32
CA ASP A 329 -13.38 -8.75 5.53
C ASP A 329 -14.65 -9.63 5.56
N TYR A 330 -15.80 -9.12 5.08
CA TYR A 330 -17.02 -9.91 4.94
C TYR A 330 -16.79 -11.15 4.08
N PHE A 331 -16.14 -11.01 2.92
CA PHE A 331 -15.82 -12.16 2.07
C PHE A 331 -14.73 -13.05 2.67
N LEU A 332 -13.70 -12.49 3.29
CA LEU A 332 -12.66 -13.24 4.01
C LEU A 332 -13.25 -14.15 5.08
N LEU A 333 -14.31 -13.71 5.76
CA LEU A 333 -15.00 -14.45 6.82
C LEU A 333 -16.08 -15.42 6.29
N GLY A 334 -16.13 -15.66 5.00
CA GLY A 334 -17.05 -16.62 4.37
C GLY A 334 -18.39 -16.03 3.93
N GLY A 335 -18.52 -14.71 3.90
CA GLY A 335 -19.66 -14.05 3.27
C GLY A 335 -19.76 -14.40 1.78
N THR A 336 -20.98 -14.40 1.26
CA THR A 336 -21.23 -14.78 -0.15
C THR A 336 -21.84 -13.64 -0.94
N SER A 337 -21.67 -13.68 -2.28
CA SER A 337 -22.31 -12.70 -3.18
C SER A 337 -23.84 -12.69 -3.03
N ASP A 338 -24.47 -13.85 -2.83
CA ASP A 338 -25.92 -13.91 -2.64
C ASP A 338 -26.37 -13.43 -1.28
N GLY A 339 -25.56 -13.65 -0.24
CA GLY A 339 -25.76 -13.05 1.09
C GLY A 339 -25.73 -11.52 1.02
N LEU A 340 -24.71 -10.96 0.33
CA LEU A 340 -24.59 -9.51 0.13
C LEU A 340 -25.77 -8.94 -0.68
N LYS A 341 -26.20 -9.61 -1.77
CA LYS A 341 -27.39 -9.21 -2.53
C LYS A 341 -28.64 -9.17 -1.65
N THR A 342 -28.80 -10.16 -0.77
CA THR A 342 -29.94 -10.23 0.17
C THR A 342 -29.93 -9.05 1.14
N LEU A 343 -28.79 -8.71 1.74
CA LEU A 343 -28.63 -7.55 2.61
C LEU A 343 -29.00 -6.24 1.89
N ILE A 344 -28.50 -6.06 0.68
CA ILE A 344 -28.80 -4.90 -0.15
C ILE A 344 -30.31 -4.81 -0.46
N GLN A 345 -30.94 -5.94 -0.83
CA GLN A 345 -32.37 -5.97 -1.15
C GLN A 345 -33.24 -5.62 0.07
N GLN A 346 -32.86 -6.09 1.25
CA GLN A 346 -33.55 -5.74 2.51
C GLN A 346 -33.47 -4.25 2.79
N ALA A 347 -32.27 -3.64 2.66
CA ALA A 347 -32.08 -2.20 2.86
C ALA A 347 -32.90 -1.36 1.87
N LEU A 348 -32.94 -1.78 0.60
CA LEU A 348 -33.73 -1.10 -0.45
C LEU A 348 -35.24 -1.20 -0.23
N ASN A 349 -35.73 -2.24 0.42
CA ASN A 349 -37.14 -2.41 0.76
C ASN A 349 -37.56 -1.60 1.99
N ASN A 350 -36.67 -1.42 2.95
CA ASN A 350 -36.91 -0.66 4.18
C ASN A 350 -36.90 0.86 3.96
N ASN A 351 -36.38 1.33 2.83
CA ASN A 351 -36.32 2.75 2.45
C ASN A 351 -37.46 3.17 1.47
N LYS A 352 -38.47 2.32 1.28
CA LYS A 352 -39.72 2.63 0.57
C LYS A 352 -40.78 3.03 1.57
#